data_c89f6042400fc264b6cdd0412e0113df
#
_entry.id   c89f6042400fc264b6cdd0412e0113df
#
_cell.length_a   1.000
_cell.length_b   1.000
_cell.length_c   1.000
_cell.angle_alpha   90.00
_cell.angle_beta   90.00
_cell.angle_gamma   90.00
#
_symmetry.space_group_name_H-M   'P 1'
#
loop_
_entity.id
_entity.type
_entity.pdbx_description
1 polymer ?
#
loop_
_entity_poly.entity_id
_entity_poly.type
_entity_poly.pdbx_seq_one_letter_code
_entity_poly.pdbx_strand_id
1 'polypeptide(L)'
;MATQGERRAETRLRLLDAAAELFAERGVEGSSVDAIAERAERTSGAIYDHFGGKDGLLFAVLEGWVDDVAVVVGAELVTTTSLDERLAALWRNVADPPAGGGRWIALEHELWSYVARHEPAREHLARRYRAAWTGVEDAVAEWTDGAEVGPALIGLLLGLEMMRRVDPSAVTDDMAIAALRGVVRTTTGANR
;
A
#
# COMPACT_ATOMS: atom_id res chain seq x y z
N MET A 1 -14.11 -28.20 18.38
CA MET A 1 -12.94 -27.59 19.06
C MET A 1 -12.01 -27.09 17.97
N ALA A 2 -11.55 -25.84 18.04
CA ALA A 2 -10.59 -25.30 17.06
C ALA A 2 -9.27 -26.10 17.09
N THR A 3 -8.73 -26.42 15.92
CA THR A 3 -7.45 -27.11 15.75
C THR A 3 -6.29 -26.17 16.18
N GLN A 4 -5.11 -26.71 16.39
CA GLN A 4 -3.92 -25.92 16.69
C GLN A 4 -3.59 -24.94 15.55
N GLY A 5 -3.80 -25.36 14.30
CA GLY A 5 -3.61 -24.51 13.12
C GLY A 5 -4.58 -23.32 13.09
N GLU A 6 -5.86 -23.56 13.36
CA GLU A 6 -6.87 -22.49 13.41
C GLU A 6 -6.58 -21.45 14.50
N ARG A 7 -6.18 -21.91 15.69
CA ARG A 7 -5.78 -20.99 16.77
C ARG A 7 -4.53 -20.17 16.43
N ARG A 8 -3.56 -20.78 15.72
CA ARG A 8 -2.36 -20.09 15.27
C ARG A 8 -2.71 -19.02 14.22
N ALA A 9 -3.58 -19.34 13.27
CA ALA A 9 -4.08 -18.39 12.26
C ALA A 9 -4.86 -17.21 12.90
N GLU A 10 -5.77 -17.53 13.85
CA GLU A 10 -6.51 -16.50 14.59
C GLU A 10 -5.58 -15.56 15.35
N THR A 11 -4.58 -16.10 16.05
CA THR A 11 -3.58 -15.29 16.79
C THR A 11 -2.82 -14.37 15.83
N ARG A 12 -2.40 -14.89 14.66
CA ARG A 12 -1.71 -14.11 13.63
C ARG A 12 -2.56 -12.92 13.16
N LEU A 13 -3.84 -13.14 12.85
CA LEU A 13 -4.76 -12.10 12.39
C LEU A 13 -4.95 -11.01 13.46
N ARG A 14 -5.22 -11.38 14.72
CA ARG A 14 -5.38 -10.41 15.81
C ARG A 14 -4.12 -9.55 16.02
N LEU A 15 -2.94 -10.13 15.88
CA LEU A 15 -1.68 -9.38 15.99
C LEU A 15 -1.50 -8.42 14.83
N LEU A 16 -1.88 -8.81 13.60
CA LEU A 16 -1.82 -7.94 12.42
C LEU A 16 -2.78 -6.76 12.54
N ASP A 17 -4.03 -7.00 12.97
CA ASP A 17 -5.04 -5.95 13.15
C ASP A 17 -4.60 -4.93 14.22
N ALA A 18 -4.17 -5.43 15.39
CA ALA A 18 -3.69 -4.57 16.46
C ALA A 18 -2.44 -3.76 16.07
N ALA A 19 -1.54 -4.35 15.30
CA ALA A 19 -0.35 -3.66 14.80
C ALA A 19 -0.72 -2.58 13.78
N ALA A 20 -1.61 -2.88 12.82
CA ALA A 20 -2.07 -1.92 11.83
C ALA A 20 -2.73 -0.69 12.49
N GLU A 21 -3.54 -0.92 13.53
CA GLU A 21 -4.15 0.16 14.31
C GLU A 21 -3.11 1.03 15.03
N LEU A 22 -2.21 0.41 15.80
CA LEU A 22 -1.24 1.15 16.59
C LEU A 22 -0.20 1.86 15.73
N PHE A 23 0.26 1.25 14.63
CA PHE A 23 1.18 1.89 13.72
C PHE A 23 0.54 3.13 13.03
N ALA A 24 -0.75 3.05 12.69
CA ALA A 24 -1.46 4.19 12.12
C ALA A 24 -1.75 5.30 13.15
N GLU A 25 -1.99 4.93 14.43
CA GLU A 25 -2.29 5.88 15.51
C GLU A 25 -1.05 6.59 16.06
N ARG A 26 0.07 5.87 16.21
CA ARG A 26 1.25 6.29 16.99
C ARG A 26 2.56 6.26 16.22
N GLY A 27 2.50 5.87 14.96
CA GLY A 27 3.68 5.58 14.16
C GLY A 27 4.35 4.25 14.55
N VAL A 28 5.23 3.78 13.67
CA VAL A 28 5.97 2.51 13.89
C VAL A 28 6.87 2.61 15.12
N GLU A 29 7.62 3.72 15.26
CA GLU A 29 8.52 3.91 16.40
C GLU A 29 7.79 4.07 17.73
N GLY A 30 6.62 4.74 17.73
CA GLY A 30 5.79 4.97 18.91
C GLY A 30 5.02 3.72 19.39
N SER A 31 5.05 2.62 18.65
CA SER A 31 4.34 1.39 18.96
C SER A 31 5.30 0.32 19.48
N SER A 32 5.16 -0.06 20.75
CA SER A 32 5.97 -1.13 21.34
C SER A 32 5.34 -2.51 21.07
N VAL A 33 6.19 -3.55 21.06
CA VAL A 33 5.75 -4.96 20.97
C VAL A 33 4.76 -5.30 22.07
N ASP A 34 4.99 -4.80 23.30
CA ASP A 34 4.10 -5.04 24.44
C ASP A 34 2.73 -4.38 24.26
N ALA A 35 2.68 -3.14 23.78
CA ALA A 35 1.42 -2.45 23.50
C ALA A 35 0.60 -3.14 22.40
N ILE A 36 1.26 -3.65 21.35
CA ILE A 36 0.60 -4.41 20.29
C ILE A 36 0.06 -5.73 20.83
N ALA A 37 0.84 -6.45 21.62
CA ALA A 37 0.43 -7.71 22.22
C ALA A 37 -0.77 -7.52 23.17
N GLU A 38 -0.76 -6.47 24.00
CA GLU A 38 -1.86 -6.09 24.88
C GLU A 38 -3.13 -5.78 24.09
N ARG A 39 -3.03 -4.96 23.02
CA ARG A 39 -4.16 -4.61 22.13
C ARG A 39 -4.76 -5.86 21.45
N ALA A 40 -3.92 -6.82 21.09
CA ALA A 40 -4.31 -8.07 20.46
C ALA A 40 -4.85 -9.11 21.45
N GLU A 41 -4.81 -8.85 22.75
CA GLU A 41 -5.09 -9.82 23.83
C GLU A 41 -4.18 -11.07 23.71
N ARG A 42 -2.88 -10.84 23.43
CA ARG A 42 -1.86 -11.87 23.26
C ARG A 42 -0.59 -11.51 24.04
N THR A 43 0.37 -12.40 24.06
CA THR A 43 1.67 -12.17 24.69
C THR A 43 2.67 -11.59 23.70
N SER A 44 3.65 -10.83 24.20
CA SER A 44 4.77 -10.34 23.38
C SER A 44 5.56 -11.47 22.73
N GLY A 45 5.66 -12.62 23.39
CA GLY A 45 6.26 -13.83 22.84
C GLY A 45 5.58 -14.31 21.56
N ALA A 46 4.25 -14.16 21.45
CA ALA A 46 3.53 -14.53 20.24
C ALA A 46 3.96 -13.68 19.01
N ILE A 47 4.34 -12.42 19.20
CA ILE A 47 4.86 -11.56 18.12
C ILE A 47 6.19 -12.11 17.62
N TYR A 48 7.09 -12.48 18.52
CA TYR A 48 8.37 -13.08 18.14
C TYR A 48 8.20 -14.45 17.46
N ASP A 49 7.28 -15.28 17.96
CA ASP A 49 7.01 -16.60 17.39
C ASP A 49 6.37 -16.56 15.98
N HIS A 50 5.56 -15.54 15.71
CA HIS A 50 4.84 -15.41 14.43
C HIS A 50 5.57 -14.54 13.40
N PHE A 51 6.33 -13.54 13.84
CA PHE A 51 6.85 -12.49 12.97
C PHE A 51 8.35 -12.22 13.18
N GLY A 52 8.99 -12.79 14.18
CA GLY A 52 10.40 -12.52 14.50
C GLY A 52 10.64 -11.18 15.19
N GLY A 53 9.59 -10.39 15.47
CA GLY A 53 9.66 -9.11 16.12
C GLY A 53 8.83 -8.02 15.43
N LYS A 54 9.06 -6.75 15.81
CA LYS A 54 8.26 -5.61 15.32
C LYS A 54 8.41 -5.37 13.82
N ASP A 55 9.63 -5.51 13.28
CA ASP A 55 9.89 -5.30 11.84
C ASP A 55 9.18 -6.35 10.99
N GLY A 56 9.27 -7.63 11.36
CA GLY A 56 8.57 -8.70 10.66
C GLY A 56 7.05 -8.56 10.75
N LEU A 57 6.53 -8.05 11.88
CA LEU A 57 5.11 -7.74 12.04
C LEU A 57 4.70 -6.57 11.14
N LEU A 58 5.48 -5.49 11.07
CA LEU A 58 5.25 -4.37 10.16
C LEU A 58 5.20 -4.85 8.70
N PHE A 59 6.17 -5.64 8.28
CA PHE A 59 6.20 -6.16 6.92
C PHE A 59 5.00 -7.04 6.60
N ALA A 60 4.58 -7.89 7.54
CA ALA A 60 3.40 -8.73 7.36
C ALA A 60 2.09 -7.94 7.27
N VAL A 61 1.97 -6.82 8.00
CA VAL A 61 0.84 -5.88 7.87
C VAL A 61 0.80 -5.29 6.46
N LEU A 62 1.96 -4.87 5.95
CA LEU A 62 2.08 -4.23 4.63
C LEU A 62 1.84 -5.22 3.47
N GLU A 63 2.32 -6.44 3.60
CA GLU A 63 2.09 -7.51 2.61
C GLU A 63 0.60 -7.82 2.47
N GLY A 64 -0.10 -8.00 3.59
CA GLY A 64 -1.54 -8.27 3.57
C GLY A 64 -2.34 -7.17 2.87
N TRP A 65 -1.97 -5.92 3.08
CA TRP A 65 -2.65 -4.80 2.41
C TRP A 65 -2.40 -4.76 0.90
N VAL A 66 -1.18 -5.01 0.44
CA VAL A 66 -0.89 -5.04 -1.00
C VAL A 66 -1.70 -6.11 -1.69
N ASP A 67 -1.81 -7.29 -1.08
CA ASP A 67 -2.61 -8.39 -1.62
C ASP A 67 -4.10 -8.00 -1.73
N ASP A 68 -4.66 -7.37 -0.70
CA ASP A 68 -6.05 -6.89 -0.69
C ASP A 68 -6.28 -5.82 -1.78
N VAL A 69 -5.40 -4.84 -1.90
CA VAL A 69 -5.48 -3.79 -2.93
C VAL A 69 -5.34 -4.40 -4.33
N ALA A 70 -4.40 -5.32 -4.54
CA ALA A 70 -4.19 -5.95 -5.83
C ALA A 70 -5.44 -6.73 -6.29
N VAL A 71 -6.14 -7.41 -5.37
CA VAL A 71 -7.39 -8.12 -5.67
C VAL A 71 -8.50 -7.13 -6.07
N VAL A 72 -8.69 -6.04 -5.31
CA VAL A 72 -9.74 -5.04 -5.59
C VAL A 72 -9.46 -4.32 -6.90
N VAL A 73 -8.24 -3.82 -7.09
CA VAL A 73 -7.83 -3.12 -8.31
C VAL A 73 -7.94 -4.07 -9.51
N GLY A 74 -7.44 -5.30 -9.40
CA GLY A 74 -7.51 -6.28 -10.48
C GLY A 74 -8.96 -6.55 -10.92
N ALA A 75 -9.89 -6.69 -9.99
CA ALA A 75 -11.31 -6.89 -10.29
C ALA A 75 -11.93 -5.68 -11.02
N GLU A 76 -11.59 -4.45 -10.62
CA GLU A 76 -12.05 -3.23 -11.31
C GLU A 76 -11.45 -3.11 -12.72
N LEU A 77 -10.16 -3.39 -12.89
CA LEU A 77 -9.45 -3.24 -14.17
C LEU A 77 -10.00 -4.18 -15.26
N VAL A 78 -10.51 -5.36 -14.90
CA VAL A 78 -11.15 -6.28 -15.85
C VAL A 78 -12.35 -5.65 -16.57
N THR A 79 -13.03 -4.70 -15.93
CA THR A 79 -14.23 -4.04 -16.50
C THR A 79 -13.92 -2.76 -17.26
N THR A 80 -12.66 -2.28 -17.22
CA THR A 80 -12.25 -1.03 -17.88
C THR A 80 -11.86 -1.27 -19.35
N THR A 81 -12.24 -0.34 -20.23
CA THR A 81 -11.99 -0.44 -21.67
C THR A 81 -11.15 0.71 -22.23
N SER A 82 -10.90 1.74 -21.42
CA SER A 82 -10.12 2.92 -21.80
C SER A 82 -9.04 3.24 -20.77
N LEU A 83 -8.01 3.97 -21.22
CA LEU A 83 -6.96 4.47 -20.33
C LEU A 83 -7.53 5.31 -19.18
N ASP A 84 -8.49 6.19 -19.48
CA ASP A 84 -9.07 7.08 -18.47
C ASP A 84 -9.85 6.30 -17.39
N GLU A 85 -10.58 5.27 -17.77
CA GLU A 85 -11.25 4.38 -16.82
C GLU A 85 -10.24 3.64 -15.93
N ARG A 86 -9.14 3.16 -16.49
CA ARG A 86 -8.05 2.50 -15.74
C ARG A 86 -7.38 3.45 -14.77
N LEU A 87 -7.00 4.63 -15.22
CA LEU A 87 -6.39 5.64 -14.35
C LEU A 87 -7.35 6.10 -13.26
N ALA A 88 -8.64 6.23 -13.56
CA ALA A 88 -9.67 6.54 -12.56
C ALA A 88 -9.83 5.42 -11.53
N ALA A 89 -9.76 4.15 -11.94
CA ALA A 89 -9.79 3.01 -11.01
C ALA A 89 -8.56 3.00 -10.10
N LEU A 90 -7.37 3.18 -10.65
CA LEU A 90 -6.13 3.27 -9.88
C LEU A 90 -6.17 4.43 -8.88
N TRP A 91 -6.61 5.61 -9.32
CA TRP A 91 -6.74 6.79 -8.46
C TRP A 91 -7.74 6.57 -7.32
N ARG A 92 -8.92 6.06 -7.61
CA ARG A 92 -9.98 5.80 -6.63
C ARG A 92 -9.52 4.88 -5.51
N ASN A 93 -8.78 3.83 -5.84
CA ASN A 93 -8.25 2.88 -4.85
C ASN A 93 -7.19 3.49 -3.91
N VAL A 94 -6.56 4.59 -4.30
CA VAL A 94 -5.61 5.33 -3.45
C VAL A 94 -6.31 6.48 -2.72
N ALA A 95 -7.17 7.22 -3.42
CA ALA A 95 -7.80 8.43 -2.89
C ALA A 95 -8.99 8.16 -1.96
N ASP A 96 -9.73 7.08 -2.22
CA ASP A 96 -10.89 6.65 -1.43
C ASP A 96 -10.92 5.12 -1.31
N PRO A 97 -9.91 4.53 -0.65
CA PRO A 97 -9.81 3.09 -0.55
C PRO A 97 -10.98 2.51 0.27
N PRO A 98 -11.47 1.31 -0.11
CA PRO A 98 -12.57 0.66 0.60
C PRO A 98 -12.23 0.44 2.08
N ALA A 99 -13.24 0.28 2.90
CA ALA A 99 -13.31 0.21 4.35
C ALA A 99 -11.97 0.15 5.13
N GLY A 100 -11.65 1.22 5.85
CA GLY A 100 -10.42 1.33 6.65
C GLY A 100 -9.22 1.95 5.91
N GLY A 101 -9.37 2.30 4.64
CA GLY A 101 -8.29 2.74 3.76
C GLY A 101 -7.54 4.00 4.16
N GLY A 102 -8.14 4.90 4.90
CA GLY A 102 -7.41 6.06 5.45
C GLY A 102 -6.23 5.67 6.36
N ARG A 103 -6.30 4.51 7.00
CA ARG A 103 -5.24 3.94 7.83
C ARG A 103 -4.01 3.53 7.00
N TRP A 104 -4.23 2.99 5.82
CA TRP A 104 -3.16 2.45 4.97
C TRP A 104 -2.25 3.54 4.43
N ILE A 105 -2.82 4.64 4.00
CA ILE A 105 -2.03 5.77 3.53
C ILE A 105 -1.21 6.40 4.66
N ALA A 106 -1.78 6.52 5.87
CA ALA A 106 -1.02 6.97 7.02
C ALA A 106 0.15 6.02 7.33
N LEU A 107 -0.09 4.70 7.26
CA LEU A 107 0.95 3.70 7.45
C LEU A 107 2.00 3.73 6.33
N GLU A 108 1.63 4.00 5.09
CA GLU A 108 2.56 4.15 3.96
C GLU A 108 3.53 5.33 4.19
N HIS A 109 3.03 6.46 4.68
CA HIS A 109 3.87 7.63 5.02
C HIS A 109 4.81 7.34 6.19
N GLU A 110 4.31 6.67 7.23
CA GLU A 110 5.13 6.20 8.36
C GLU A 110 6.23 5.26 7.91
N LEU A 111 5.90 4.35 6.98
CA LEU A 111 6.85 3.40 6.44
C LEU A 111 7.99 4.09 5.69
N TRP A 112 7.70 5.08 4.84
CA TRP A 112 8.76 5.84 4.16
C TRP A 112 9.68 6.56 5.14
N SER A 113 9.11 7.15 6.18
CA SER A 113 9.89 7.76 7.25
C SER A 113 10.75 6.73 7.99
N TYR A 114 10.20 5.55 8.27
CA TYR A 114 10.90 4.47 8.95
C TYR A 114 12.06 3.91 8.12
N VAL A 115 11.84 3.56 6.86
CA VAL A 115 12.90 2.96 6.01
C VAL A 115 14.01 3.94 5.66
N ALA A 116 13.77 5.25 5.72
CA ALA A 116 14.83 6.25 5.55
C ALA A 116 15.91 6.13 6.63
N ARG A 117 15.58 5.57 7.79
CA ARG A 117 16.46 5.40 8.95
C ARG A 117 16.87 3.93 9.22
N HIS A 118 16.22 2.96 8.54
CA HIS A 118 16.40 1.52 8.81
C HIS A 118 16.73 0.76 7.52
N GLU A 119 18.04 0.56 7.28
CA GLU A 119 18.57 -0.07 6.07
C GLU A 119 17.95 -1.46 5.76
N PRO A 120 17.81 -2.39 6.73
CA PRO A 120 17.21 -3.70 6.46
C PRO A 120 15.76 -3.62 5.97
N ALA A 121 14.99 -2.63 6.45
CA ALA A 121 13.61 -2.40 6.04
C ALA A 121 13.52 -1.88 4.60
N ARG A 122 14.54 -1.14 4.13
CA ARG A 122 14.58 -0.57 2.77
C ARG A 122 14.52 -1.63 1.69
N GLU A 123 15.29 -2.71 1.81
CA GLU A 123 15.29 -3.78 0.80
C GLU A 123 13.94 -4.51 0.72
N HIS A 124 13.30 -4.72 1.86
CA HIS A 124 11.95 -5.30 1.90
C HIS A 124 10.94 -4.39 1.19
N LEU A 125 10.95 -3.10 1.51
CA LEU A 125 10.11 -2.12 0.85
C LEU A 125 10.38 -2.02 -0.66
N ALA A 126 11.63 -2.03 -1.07
CA ALA A 126 12.00 -1.98 -2.48
C ALA A 126 11.45 -3.17 -3.28
N ARG A 127 11.46 -4.39 -2.72
CA ARG A 127 10.84 -5.56 -3.37
C ARG A 127 9.33 -5.39 -3.53
N ARG A 128 8.65 -4.90 -2.48
CA ARG A 128 7.22 -4.61 -2.50
C ARG A 128 6.87 -3.58 -3.58
N TYR A 129 7.62 -2.47 -3.65
CA TYR A 129 7.38 -1.44 -4.66
C TYR A 129 7.65 -1.95 -6.08
N ARG A 130 8.67 -2.76 -6.31
CA ARG A 130 8.90 -3.38 -7.62
C ARG A 130 7.69 -4.19 -8.09
N ALA A 131 7.05 -4.96 -7.21
CA ALA A 131 5.81 -5.68 -7.55
C ALA A 131 4.64 -4.73 -7.89
N ALA A 132 4.47 -3.66 -7.11
CA ALA A 132 3.45 -2.64 -7.39
C ALA A 132 3.71 -1.89 -8.70
N TRP A 133 4.96 -1.55 -9.02
CA TRP A 133 5.34 -0.92 -10.28
C TRP A 133 4.99 -1.81 -11.48
N THR A 134 5.37 -3.09 -11.43
CA THR A 134 5.02 -4.06 -12.47
C THR A 134 3.51 -4.18 -12.63
N GLY A 135 2.75 -4.29 -11.52
CA GLY A 135 1.30 -4.38 -11.60
C GLY A 135 0.62 -3.16 -12.23
N VAL A 136 1.12 -1.95 -11.96
CA VAL A 136 0.61 -0.72 -12.60
C VAL A 136 1.06 -0.63 -14.06
N GLU A 137 2.29 -1.03 -14.39
CA GLU A 137 2.77 -1.11 -15.78
C GLU A 137 1.93 -2.06 -16.62
N ASP A 138 1.63 -3.25 -16.11
CA ASP A 138 0.74 -4.21 -16.77
C ASP A 138 -0.66 -3.62 -16.99
N ALA A 139 -1.16 -2.86 -16.01
CA ALA A 139 -2.47 -2.22 -16.13
C ALA A 139 -2.56 -1.18 -17.25
N VAL A 140 -1.46 -0.55 -17.66
CA VAL A 140 -1.40 0.49 -18.70
C VAL A 140 -0.57 0.09 -19.92
N ALA A 141 -0.16 -1.17 -20.02
CA ALA A 141 0.76 -1.66 -21.06
C ALA A 141 0.32 -1.36 -22.50
N GLU A 142 -1.00 -1.43 -22.76
CA GLU A 142 -1.59 -1.14 -24.08
C GLU A 142 -1.35 0.32 -24.56
N TRP A 143 -1.00 1.24 -23.65
CA TRP A 143 -0.83 2.66 -23.94
C TRP A 143 0.59 3.19 -23.72
N THR A 144 1.55 2.33 -23.35
CA THR A 144 2.90 2.77 -22.97
C THR A 144 4.03 2.32 -23.90
N ASP A 145 3.71 1.52 -24.95
CA ASP A 145 4.72 0.94 -25.87
C ASP A 145 5.89 0.26 -25.13
N GLY A 146 5.63 -0.34 -23.96
CA GLY A 146 6.63 -1.02 -23.13
C GLY A 146 7.53 -0.08 -22.31
N ALA A 147 7.16 1.19 -22.13
CA ALA A 147 7.92 2.10 -21.30
C ALA A 147 7.74 1.79 -19.80
N GLU A 148 8.84 1.92 -19.04
CA GLU A 148 8.87 1.75 -17.59
C GLU A 148 8.23 2.98 -16.90
N VAL A 149 6.93 2.93 -16.66
CA VAL A 149 6.16 4.04 -16.07
C VAL A 149 5.76 3.80 -14.60
N GLY A 150 5.95 2.59 -14.09
CA GLY A 150 5.50 2.15 -12.78
C GLY A 150 5.95 3.05 -11.63
N PRO A 151 7.26 3.34 -11.47
CA PRO A 151 7.75 4.24 -10.42
C PRO A 151 7.13 5.63 -10.50
N ALA A 152 6.96 6.18 -11.70
CA ALA A 152 6.38 7.52 -11.91
C ALA A 152 4.88 7.54 -11.58
N LEU A 153 4.13 6.53 -12.02
CA LEU A 153 2.69 6.43 -11.75
C LEU A 153 2.42 6.22 -10.25
N ILE A 154 3.10 5.30 -9.59
CA ILE A 154 2.94 5.06 -8.15
C ILE A 154 3.37 6.29 -7.36
N GLY A 155 4.50 6.90 -7.70
CA GLY A 155 4.97 8.12 -7.04
C GLY A 155 3.98 9.28 -7.17
N LEU A 156 3.37 9.44 -8.35
CA LEU A 156 2.37 10.48 -8.60
C LEU A 156 1.05 10.18 -7.88
N LEU A 157 0.57 8.92 -7.88
CA LEU A 157 -0.64 8.50 -7.15
C LEU A 157 -0.52 8.82 -5.66
N LEU A 158 0.55 8.38 -5.02
CA LEU A 158 0.76 8.59 -3.58
C LEU A 158 1.04 10.05 -3.26
N GLY A 159 1.79 10.77 -4.10
CA GLY A 159 2.06 12.19 -3.92
C GLY A 159 0.81 13.05 -4.07
N LEU A 160 -0.05 12.78 -5.04
CA LEU A 160 -1.31 13.50 -5.23
C LEU A 160 -2.29 13.22 -4.08
N GLU A 161 -2.35 11.99 -3.59
CA GLU A 161 -3.17 11.65 -2.42
C GLU A 161 -2.72 12.44 -1.18
N MET A 162 -1.42 12.50 -0.93
CA MET A 162 -0.85 13.31 0.15
C MET A 162 -1.22 14.79 0.00
N MET A 163 -1.11 15.36 -1.20
CA MET A 163 -1.49 16.75 -1.44
C MET A 163 -3.00 16.98 -1.26
N ARG A 164 -3.83 16.02 -1.66
CA ARG A 164 -5.28 16.08 -1.44
C ARG A 164 -5.66 16.12 0.04
N ARG A 165 -4.91 15.45 0.91
CA ARG A 165 -5.12 15.53 2.37
C ARG A 165 -4.77 16.91 2.92
N VAL A 166 -3.81 17.60 2.30
CA VAL A 166 -3.44 18.97 2.69
C VAL A 166 -4.48 19.99 2.18
N ASP A 167 -4.86 19.86 0.91
CA ASP A 167 -5.87 20.73 0.28
C ASP A 167 -6.73 19.92 -0.72
N PRO A 168 -7.90 19.43 -0.26
CA PRO A 168 -8.82 18.69 -1.13
C PRO A 168 -9.37 19.49 -2.32
N SER A 169 -9.37 20.81 -2.23
CA SER A 169 -9.86 21.69 -3.31
C SER A 169 -8.83 21.86 -4.43
N ALA A 170 -7.56 21.73 -4.12
CA ALA A 170 -6.46 21.83 -5.09
C ALA A 170 -6.24 20.53 -5.88
N VAL A 171 -6.58 19.37 -5.31
CA VAL A 171 -6.39 18.06 -5.95
C VAL A 171 -7.74 17.39 -6.15
N THR A 172 -8.37 17.70 -7.28
CA THR A 172 -9.61 17.04 -7.72
C THR A 172 -9.33 15.73 -8.45
N ASP A 173 -10.32 14.85 -8.57
CA ASP A 173 -10.19 13.59 -9.30
C ASP A 173 -9.81 13.84 -10.77
N ASP A 174 -10.45 14.81 -11.42
CA ASP A 174 -10.14 15.17 -12.81
C ASP A 174 -8.68 15.62 -12.99
N MET A 175 -8.17 16.44 -12.06
CA MET A 175 -6.78 16.89 -12.08
C MET A 175 -5.82 15.70 -11.90
N ALA A 176 -6.11 14.81 -10.96
CA ALA A 176 -5.28 13.64 -10.70
C ALA A 176 -5.23 12.70 -11.92
N ILE A 177 -6.38 12.37 -12.50
CA ILE A 177 -6.47 11.53 -13.70
C ILE A 177 -5.75 12.19 -14.89
N ALA A 178 -5.88 13.50 -15.08
CA ALA A 178 -5.18 14.23 -16.13
C ALA A 178 -3.65 14.19 -15.96
N ALA A 179 -3.16 14.32 -14.71
CA ALA A 179 -1.73 14.22 -14.40
C ALA A 179 -1.18 12.81 -14.68
N LEU A 180 -1.89 11.77 -14.24
CA LEU A 180 -1.53 10.37 -14.51
C LEU A 180 -1.50 10.07 -16.01
N ARG A 181 -2.50 10.57 -16.76
CA ARG A 181 -2.53 10.46 -18.23
C ARG A 181 -1.33 11.14 -18.87
N GLY A 182 -0.87 12.27 -18.31
CA GLY A 182 0.33 12.97 -18.76
C GLY A 182 1.57 12.08 -18.69
N VAL A 183 1.76 11.33 -17.60
CA VAL A 183 2.87 10.38 -17.46
C VAL A 183 2.84 9.32 -18.56
N VAL A 184 1.68 8.67 -18.77
CA VAL A 184 1.54 7.62 -19.81
C VAL A 184 1.82 8.15 -21.21
N ARG A 185 1.30 9.35 -21.56
CA ARG A 185 1.47 9.93 -22.90
C ARG A 185 2.89 10.44 -23.20
N THR A 186 3.58 10.98 -22.19
CA THR A 186 4.94 11.53 -22.39
C THR A 186 5.94 10.43 -22.71
N THR A 187 5.75 9.25 -22.14
CA THR A 187 6.62 8.10 -22.39
C THR A 187 6.39 7.50 -23.78
N THR A 188 5.19 7.57 -24.35
CA THR A 188 4.88 7.11 -25.70
C THR A 188 5.46 8.04 -26.78
N GLY A 189 5.62 9.34 -26.50
CA GLY A 189 6.15 10.33 -27.44
C GLY A 189 7.68 10.45 -27.50
N ALA A 190 8.39 9.98 -26.50
CA ALA A 190 9.85 10.10 -26.42
C ALA A 190 10.63 9.07 -27.28
N ASN A 191 9.93 8.08 -27.85
CA ASN A 191 10.51 7.00 -28.64
C ASN A 191 10.27 7.15 -30.17
N ARG A 192 9.88 8.35 -30.64
CA ARG A 192 9.71 8.66 -32.07
C ARG A 192 10.74 9.63 -32.59
#